data_b9ee3bb0f3f3b497d4eba5d873990cdd
#
_entry.id   b9ee3bb0f3f3b497d4eba5d873990cdd
#
_cell.length_a   1.000
_cell.length_b   1.000
_cell.length_c   1.000
_cell.angle_alpha   90.00
_cell.angle_beta   90.00
_cell.angle_gamma   90.00
#
_symmetry.space_group_name_H-M   'P 1'
#
loop_
_entity.id
_entity.type
_entity.pdbx_description
1 polymer ?
#
loop_
_entity_poly.entity_id
_entity_poly.type
_entity_poly.pdbx_seq_one_letter_code
_entity_poly.pdbx_strand_id
1 'polypeptide(L)'
;MTTEKFDPFVTEWLSFSQDPKYNLIEKCLKLAQILDYPELNITDYIEKINQIGNSLKLKIDDVENPIYLISMLSEHIFENYGFSGDDQNYYDPRNNFLNTVIDKKSGIPITLSIVYTEIAKYIGLDLKIVGFPGHVIVKYNDDIILDPFYRGRLLTIENLEEILHSNFGEDVEMISEYLDEATEEQVLTRLLRNLKNAYTQSFAYDKAMKCANMILGI
;
A
#
# COMPACT_ATOMS: atom_id res chain seq x y z
N MET A 1 -14.16 28.51 -23.54
CA MET A 1 -13.63 27.57 -22.54
C MET A 1 -13.20 26.32 -23.30
N THR A 2 -11.92 26.19 -23.58
CA THR A 2 -11.35 24.98 -24.18
C THR A 2 -11.40 23.89 -23.12
N THR A 3 -12.23 22.88 -23.34
CA THR A 3 -12.16 21.62 -22.57
C THR A 3 -10.79 21.01 -22.86
N GLU A 4 -9.82 21.18 -21.94
CA GLU A 4 -8.60 20.39 -21.97
C GLU A 4 -9.03 18.92 -21.95
N LYS A 5 -8.83 18.26 -23.08
CA LYS A 5 -9.00 16.80 -23.15
C LYS A 5 -7.83 16.22 -22.38
N PHE A 6 -8.10 15.69 -21.20
CA PHE A 6 -7.12 14.84 -20.50
C PHE A 6 -6.60 13.75 -21.44
N ASP A 7 -5.33 13.39 -21.26
CA ASP A 7 -4.75 12.21 -21.90
C ASP A 7 -5.70 11.01 -21.70
N PRO A 8 -5.98 10.20 -22.74
CA PRO A 8 -6.86 9.03 -22.63
C PRO A 8 -6.55 8.13 -21.43
N PHE A 9 -5.28 7.97 -21.07
CA PHE A 9 -4.85 7.19 -19.89
C PHE A 9 -5.30 7.81 -18.59
N VAL A 10 -5.29 9.14 -18.48
CA VAL A 10 -5.77 9.85 -17.29
C VAL A 10 -7.30 9.70 -17.18
N THR A 11 -8.01 9.82 -18.30
CA THR A 11 -9.46 9.60 -18.33
C THR A 11 -9.84 8.18 -17.93
N GLU A 12 -9.11 7.18 -18.44
CA GLU A 12 -9.31 5.78 -18.04
C GLU A 12 -9.03 5.57 -16.56
N TRP A 13 -7.94 6.11 -16.05
CA TRP A 13 -7.60 6.06 -14.62
C TRP A 13 -8.70 6.64 -13.74
N LEU A 14 -9.15 7.85 -14.05
CA LEU A 14 -10.17 8.54 -13.24
C LEU A 14 -11.48 7.76 -13.19
N SER A 15 -11.93 7.25 -14.35
CA SER A 15 -13.14 6.45 -14.41
C SER A 15 -13.05 5.17 -13.56
N PHE A 16 -11.86 4.61 -13.42
CA PHE A 16 -11.64 3.38 -12.65
C PHE A 16 -11.38 3.65 -11.16
N SER A 17 -10.55 4.66 -10.86
CA SER A 17 -10.16 4.97 -9.48
C SER A 17 -11.32 5.50 -8.64
N GLN A 18 -12.26 6.21 -9.27
CA GLN A 18 -13.45 6.79 -8.60
C GLN A 18 -14.66 5.83 -8.57
N ASP A 19 -14.63 4.72 -9.30
CA ASP A 19 -15.75 3.78 -9.34
C ASP A 19 -15.75 2.90 -8.06
N PRO A 20 -16.79 3.00 -7.21
CA PRO A 20 -16.86 2.28 -5.93
C PRO A 20 -17.01 0.76 -6.08
N LYS A 21 -17.27 0.25 -7.29
CA LYS A 21 -17.33 -1.20 -7.54
C LYS A 21 -15.97 -1.88 -7.46
N TYR A 22 -14.86 -1.13 -7.66
CA TYR A 22 -13.50 -1.64 -7.58
C TYR A 22 -12.90 -1.37 -6.21
N ASN A 23 -12.30 -2.38 -5.62
CA ASN A 23 -11.58 -2.25 -4.36
C ASN A 23 -10.16 -1.69 -4.58
N LEU A 24 -9.46 -1.37 -3.48
CA LEU A 24 -8.11 -0.79 -3.51
C LEU A 24 -7.10 -1.65 -4.29
N ILE A 25 -7.14 -2.98 -4.12
CA ILE A 25 -6.24 -3.91 -4.85
C ILE A 25 -6.45 -3.81 -6.36
N GLU A 26 -7.71 -3.86 -6.80
CA GLU A 26 -8.06 -3.74 -8.21
C GLU A 26 -7.59 -2.41 -8.79
N LYS A 27 -7.77 -1.31 -8.06
CA LYS A 27 -7.30 0.03 -8.46
C LYS A 27 -5.77 0.10 -8.55
N CYS A 28 -5.05 -0.48 -7.61
CA CYS A 28 -3.58 -0.55 -7.67
C CYS A 28 -3.07 -1.43 -8.83
N LEU A 29 -3.74 -2.54 -9.13
CA LEU A 29 -3.40 -3.38 -10.29
C LEU A 29 -3.74 -2.67 -11.61
N LYS A 30 -4.85 -1.93 -11.66
CA LYS A 30 -5.20 -1.10 -12.82
C LYS A 30 -4.18 0.01 -13.06
N LEU A 31 -3.67 0.63 -11.99
CA LEU A 31 -2.57 1.60 -12.05
C LEU A 31 -1.34 0.99 -12.71
N ALA A 32 -0.97 -0.23 -12.30
CA ALA A 32 0.15 -0.96 -12.91
C ALA A 32 -0.09 -1.23 -14.40
N GLN A 33 -1.30 -1.66 -14.77
CA GLN A 33 -1.68 -1.93 -16.15
C GLN A 33 -1.56 -0.67 -17.03
N ILE A 34 -2.03 0.48 -16.54
CA ILE A 34 -1.98 1.75 -17.28
C ILE A 34 -0.56 2.27 -17.46
N LEU A 35 0.31 2.11 -16.45
CA LEU A 35 1.63 2.73 -16.46
C LEU A 35 2.71 1.88 -17.13
N ASP A 36 2.86 0.62 -16.73
CA ASP A 36 4.03 -0.20 -17.09
C ASP A 36 3.73 -1.63 -17.53
N TYR A 37 2.52 -2.14 -17.27
CA TYR A 37 2.19 -3.56 -17.50
C TYR A 37 0.89 -3.70 -18.31
N PRO A 38 0.82 -3.22 -19.56
CA PRO A 38 -0.43 -3.18 -20.33
C PRO A 38 -1.08 -4.57 -20.54
N GLU A 39 -0.28 -5.64 -20.52
CA GLU A 39 -0.76 -7.03 -20.65
C GLU A 39 -1.14 -7.68 -19.30
N LEU A 40 -1.15 -6.89 -18.20
CA LEU A 40 -1.45 -7.40 -16.88
C LEU A 40 -2.87 -7.96 -16.80
N ASN A 41 -3.01 -9.23 -16.44
CA ASN A 41 -4.30 -9.81 -16.09
C ASN A 41 -4.60 -9.55 -14.60
N ILE A 42 -5.48 -8.60 -14.33
CA ILE A 42 -5.85 -8.21 -12.95
C ILE A 42 -6.43 -9.40 -12.19
N THR A 43 -7.27 -10.22 -12.83
CA THR A 43 -7.93 -11.37 -12.22
C THR A 43 -6.93 -12.37 -11.65
N ASP A 44 -5.84 -12.66 -12.37
CA ASP A 44 -4.82 -13.61 -11.90
C ASP A 44 -4.17 -13.15 -10.59
N TYR A 45 -3.97 -11.83 -10.42
CA TYR A 45 -3.39 -11.28 -9.19
C TYR A 45 -4.39 -11.23 -8.04
N ILE A 46 -5.66 -10.97 -8.33
CA ILE A 46 -6.74 -11.13 -7.34
C ILE A 46 -6.81 -12.58 -6.85
N GLU A 47 -6.69 -13.56 -7.75
CA GLU A 47 -6.66 -14.98 -7.39
C GLU A 47 -5.46 -15.34 -6.52
N LYS A 48 -4.27 -14.79 -6.79
CA LYS A 48 -3.08 -14.99 -5.94
C LYS A 48 -3.33 -14.47 -4.52
N ILE A 49 -3.90 -13.27 -4.36
CA ILE A 49 -4.24 -12.71 -3.04
C ILE A 49 -5.31 -13.58 -2.35
N ASN A 50 -6.34 -14.00 -3.09
CA ASN A 50 -7.37 -14.90 -2.58
C ASN A 50 -6.80 -16.22 -2.07
N GLN A 51 -5.83 -16.81 -2.77
CA GLN A 51 -5.14 -18.03 -2.36
C GLN A 51 -4.38 -17.83 -1.05
N ILE A 52 -3.64 -16.72 -0.92
CA ILE A 52 -2.91 -16.39 0.31
C ILE A 52 -3.89 -16.22 1.48
N GLY A 53 -4.94 -15.42 1.30
CA GLY A 53 -5.92 -15.14 2.35
C GLY A 53 -6.69 -16.39 2.78
N ASN A 54 -7.17 -17.19 1.82
CA ASN A 54 -7.88 -18.42 2.12
C ASN A 54 -6.99 -19.46 2.82
N SER A 55 -5.71 -19.56 2.44
CA SER A 55 -4.78 -20.48 3.11
C SER A 55 -4.47 -20.06 4.56
N LEU A 56 -4.52 -18.77 4.87
CA LEU A 56 -4.46 -18.28 6.25
C LEU A 56 -5.73 -18.65 7.02
N LYS A 57 -6.90 -18.39 6.42
CA LYS A 57 -8.20 -18.68 7.04
C LYS A 57 -8.34 -20.14 7.45
N LEU A 58 -7.80 -21.07 6.67
CA LEU A 58 -7.81 -22.51 6.98
C LEU A 58 -6.94 -22.90 8.18
N LYS A 59 -6.03 -22.03 8.62
CA LYS A 59 -5.14 -22.27 9.78
C LYS A 59 -5.68 -21.70 11.08
N ILE A 60 -6.76 -20.92 11.01
CA ILE A 60 -7.32 -20.23 12.15
C ILE A 60 -8.63 -20.90 12.51
N ASP A 61 -8.68 -21.45 13.73
CA ASP A 61 -9.92 -21.89 14.35
C ASP A 61 -10.69 -20.64 14.85
N ASP A 62 -11.87 -20.83 15.42
CA ASP A 62 -12.78 -19.79 15.89
C ASP A 62 -12.17 -18.98 17.06
N VAL A 63 -11.20 -18.09 16.73
CA VAL A 63 -10.41 -17.29 17.70
C VAL A 63 -10.75 -15.82 17.49
N GLU A 64 -11.23 -15.17 18.54
CA GLU A 64 -11.58 -13.74 18.53
C GLU A 64 -10.46 -12.82 19.04
N ASN A 65 -9.31 -13.34 19.47
CA ASN A 65 -8.22 -12.53 20.01
C ASN A 65 -7.44 -11.81 18.90
N PRO A 66 -7.53 -10.47 18.78
CA PRO A 66 -6.90 -9.72 17.69
C PRO A 66 -5.37 -9.82 17.69
N ILE A 67 -4.72 -9.86 18.85
CA ILE A 67 -3.26 -9.98 18.96
C ILE A 67 -2.80 -11.34 18.40
N TYR A 68 -3.52 -12.42 18.72
CA TYR A 68 -3.23 -13.75 18.16
C TYR A 68 -3.43 -13.75 16.63
N LEU A 69 -4.54 -13.20 16.15
CA LEU A 69 -4.83 -13.11 14.71
C LEU A 69 -3.77 -12.28 13.96
N ILE A 70 -3.31 -11.17 14.54
CA ILE A 70 -2.23 -10.34 13.99
C ILE A 70 -0.91 -11.13 13.94
N SER A 71 -0.60 -11.90 14.99
CA SER A 71 0.60 -12.74 15.00
C SER A 71 0.56 -13.80 13.90
N MET A 72 -0.58 -14.49 13.74
CA MET A 72 -0.79 -15.48 12.69
C MET A 72 -0.72 -14.87 11.29
N LEU A 73 -1.28 -13.67 11.10
CA LEU A 73 -1.21 -12.91 9.85
C LEU A 73 0.24 -12.57 9.49
N SER A 74 1.00 -12.04 10.45
CA SER A 74 2.41 -11.66 10.27
C SER A 74 3.27 -12.87 9.94
N GLU A 75 3.16 -13.95 10.70
CA GLU A 75 3.85 -15.21 10.41
C GLU A 75 3.51 -15.73 9.02
N HIS A 76 2.21 -15.69 8.65
CA HIS A 76 1.76 -16.19 7.36
C HIS A 76 2.34 -15.40 6.19
N ILE A 77 2.29 -14.08 6.24
CA ILE A 77 2.76 -13.20 5.17
C ILE A 77 4.29 -13.20 5.09
N PHE A 78 4.96 -13.01 6.22
CA PHE A 78 6.40 -12.76 6.22
C PHE A 78 7.26 -14.03 6.32
N GLU A 79 6.84 -15.03 7.12
CA GLU A 79 7.60 -16.28 7.25
C GLU A 79 7.16 -17.33 6.22
N ASN A 80 5.85 -17.56 6.06
CA ASN A 80 5.37 -18.64 5.21
C ASN A 80 5.38 -18.25 3.72
N TYR A 81 4.98 -17.02 3.37
CA TYR A 81 4.98 -16.52 1.99
C TYR A 81 6.23 -15.75 1.61
N GLY A 82 7.05 -15.34 2.58
CA GLY A 82 8.36 -14.72 2.37
C GLY A 82 8.30 -13.26 1.90
N PHE A 83 7.22 -12.53 2.18
CA PHE A 83 7.20 -11.09 1.91
C PHE A 83 8.21 -10.35 2.80
N SER A 84 8.78 -9.28 2.27
CA SER A 84 9.76 -8.45 2.99
C SER A 84 9.81 -7.02 2.47
N GLY A 85 10.30 -6.09 3.30
CA GLY A 85 10.67 -4.76 2.84
C GLY A 85 11.88 -4.78 1.91
N ASP A 86 11.90 -3.93 0.89
CA ASP A 86 13.05 -3.73 0.00
C ASP A 86 13.81 -2.47 0.41
N ASP A 87 14.67 -2.59 1.41
CA ASP A 87 15.54 -1.50 1.86
C ASP A 87 16.63 -1.16 0.84
N GLN A 88 17.10 -2.14 0.07
CA GLN A 88 18.22 -1.98 -0.85
C GLN A 88 17.83 -1.21 -2.11
N ASN A 89 16.62 -1.44 -2.61
CA ASN A 89 16.11 -0.82 -3.83
C ASN A 89 14.84 -0.01 -3.55
N TYR A 90 14.79 0.69 -2.43
CA TYR A 90 13.59 1.39 -1.95
C TYR A 90 12.97 2.30 -3.02
N TYR A 91 13.78 2.97 -3.82
CA TYR A 91 13.36 3.91 -4.88
C TYR A 91 13.13 3.26 -6.25
N ASP A 92 13.22 1.92 -6.36
CA ASP A 92 12.86 1.23 -7.60
C ASP A 92 11.35 1.42 -7.88
N PRO A 93 10.95 2.00 -9.04
CA PRO A 93 9.55 2.18 -9.38
C PRO A 93 8.73 0.89 -9.27
N ARG A 94 9.34 -0.27 -9.53
CA ARG A 94 8.70 -1.59 -9.50
C ARG A 94 8.14 -1.97 -8.13
N ASN A 95 8.70 -1.41 -7.05
CA ASN A 95 8.22 -1.63 -5.69
C ASN A 95 6.88 -0.95 -5.39
N ASN A 96 6.42 -0.07 -6.28
CA ASN A 96 5.12 0.57 -6.21
C ASN A 96 4.01 -0.18 -6.96
N PHE A 97 4.33 -1.24 -7.71
CA PHE A 97 3.36 -2.01 -8.48
C PHE A 97 3.02 -3.31 -7.78
N LEU A 98 1.73 -3.49 -7.41
CA LEU A 98 1.29 -4.65 -6.64
C LEU A 98 1.56 -5.99 -7.34
N ASN A 99 1.43 -6.05 -8.67
CA ASN A 99 1.78 -7.25 -9.42
C ASN A 99 3.24 -7.65 -9.17
N THR A 100 4.15 -6.70 -9.25
CA THR A 100 5.58 -6.94 -9.01
C THR A 100 5.84 -7.34 -7.55
N VAL A 101 5.21 -6.64 -6.60
CA VAL A 101 5.33 -6.94 -5.16
C VAL A 101 4.81 -8.34 -4.83
N ILE A 102 3.67 -8.74 -5.41
CA ILE A 102 3.10 -10.08 -5.23
C ILE A 102 4.02 -11.16 -5.82
N ASP A 103 4.61 -10.93 -6.99
CA ASP A 103 5.48 -11.91 -7.64
C ASP A 103 6.85 -12.03 -6.95
N LYS A 104 7.47 -10.90 -6.59
CA LYS A 104 8.80 -10.86 -5.95
C LYS A 104 8.77 -11.07 -4.44
N LYS A 105 7.60 -10.96 -3.82
CA LYS A 105 7.45 -10.96 -2.36
C LYS A 105 8.26 -9.87 -1.67
N SER A 106 8.44 -8.73 -2.34
CA SER A 106 9.23 -7.62 -1.84
C SER A 106 8.59 -6.29 -2.24
N GLY A 107 8.55 -5.32 -1.32
CA GLY A 107 7.88 -4.05 -1.57
C GLY A 107 8.30 -2.94 -0.62
N ILE A 108 7.65 -1.80 -0.74
CA ILE A 108 7.82 -0.62 0.12
C ILE A 108 6.66 -0.51 1.15
N PRO A 109 6.77 0.36 2.16
CA PRO A 109 5.76 0.44 3.22
C PRO A 109 4.32 0.45 2.73
N ILE A 110 3.99 1.27 1.72
CA ILE A 110 2.63 1.40 1.22
C ILE A 110 2.12 0.12 0.55
N THR A 111 2.92 -0.52 -0.30
CA THR A 111 2.49 -1.72 -1.03
C THR A 111 2.38 -2.94 -0.12
N LEU A 112 3.28 -3.06 0.86
CA LEU A 112 3.18 -4.11 1.88
C LEU A 112 2.00 -3.89 2.81
N SER A 113 1.68 -2.64 3.18
CA SER A 113 0.49 -2.32 3.98
C SER A 113 -0.80 -2.66 3.23
N ILE A 114 -0.88 -2.40 1.92
CA ILE A 114 -2.03 -2.78 1.09
C ILE A 114 -2.21 -4.31 1.07
N VAL A 115 -1.14 -5.07 0.82
CA VAL A 115 -1.19 -6.55 0.84
C VAL A 115 -1.58 -7.07 2.22
N TYR A 116 -0.98 -6.51 3.28
CA TYR A 116 -1.21 -6.93 4.66
C TYR A 116 -2.66 -6.71 5.10
N THR A 117 -3.21 -5.52 4.84
CA THR A 117 -4.59 -5.19 5.19
C THR A 117 -5.60 -5.99 4.36
N GLU A 118 -5.31 -6.28 3.10
CA GLU A 118 -6.20 -7.08 2.27
C GLU A 118 -6.28 -8.53 2.75
N ILE A 119 -5.14 -9.16 3.07
CA ILE A 119 -5.10 -10.52 3.59
C ILE A 119 -5.76 -10.61 4.99
N ALA A 120 -5.62 -9.57 5.82
CA ALA A 120 -6.27 -9.50 7.14
C ALA A 120 -7.80 -9.69 7.09
N LYS A 121 -8.45 -9.20 6.02
CA LYS A 121 -9.91 -9.32 5.86
C LYS A 121 -10.40 -10.76 5.83
N TYR A 122 -9.58 -11.70 5.34
CA TYR A 122 -9.94 -13.13 5.27
C TYR A 122 -10.14 -13.79 6.64
N ILE A 123 -9.54 -13.21 7.67
CA ILE A 123 -9.63 -13.69 9.06
C ILE A 123 -10.42 -12.73 9.96
N GLY A 124 -11.19 -11.81 9.35
CA GLY A 124 -12.05 -10.89 10.08
C GLY A 124 -11.33 -9.74 10.80
N LEU A 125 -10.05 -9.51 10.52
CA LEU A 125 -9.32 -8.34 11.04
C LEU A 125 -9.57 -7.13 10.13
N ASP A 126 -10.17 -6.09 10.68
CA ASP A 126 -10.39 -4.79 10.00
C ASP A 126 -9.21 -3.85 10.31
N LEU A 127 -8.11 -4.06 9.59
CA LEU A 127 -6.91 -3.23 9.71
C LEU A 127 -7.00 -2.00 8.80
N LYS A 128 -6.56 -0.85 9.31
CA LYS A 128 -6.58 0.45 8.63
C LYS A 128 -5.18 0.88 8.21
N ILE A 129 -5.05 1.36 6.98
CA ILE A 129 -3.80 1.98 6.52
C ILE A 129 -3.73 3.38 7.08
N VAL A 130 -2.57 3.77 7.61
CA VAL A 130 -2.28 5.10 8.14
C VAL A 130 -1.15 5.72 7.33
N GLY A 131 -1.44 6.90 6.76
CA GLY A 131 -0.48 7.66 5.97
C GLY A 131 0.51 8.45 6.82
N PHE A 132 1.18 7.81 7.76
CA PHE A 132 2.09 8.46 8.70
C PHE A 132 3.16 9.31 8.00
N PRO A 133 3.54 10.50 8.54
CA PRO A 133 4.59 11.32 7.95
C PRO A 133 5.90 10.55 7.77
N GLY A 134 6.44 10.56 6.55
CA GLY A 134 7.67 9.83 6.20
C GLY A 134 7.52 8.32 6.05
N HIS A 135 6.41 7.71 6.50
CA HIS A 135 6.21 6.26 6.47
C HIS A 135 4.74 5.87 6.16
N VAL A 136 4.46 4.59 5.98
CA VAL A 136 3.09 4.04 5.94
C VAL A 136 3.03 2.88 6.92
N ILE A 137 2.07 2.93 7.82
CA ILE A 137 1.85 1.96 8.87
C ILE A 137 0.41 1.45 8.80
N VAL A 138 0.09 0.48 9.64
CA VAL A 138 -1.25 -0.12 9.74
C VAL A 138 -1.70 -0.10 11.20
N LYS A 139 -2.97 0.18 11.45
CA LYS A 139 -3.55 0.06 12.79
C LYS A 139 -4.77 -0.85 12.82
N TYR A 140 -4.94 -1.56 13.94
CA TYR A 140 -6.18 -2.24 14.29
C TYR A 140 -7.10 -1.31 15.09
N ASN A 141 -6.51 -0.58 16.02
CA ASN A 141 -7.09 0.50 16.82
C ASN A 141 -5.97 1.45 17.25
N ASP A 142 -6.24 2.40 18.13
CA ASP A 142 -5.24 3.38 18.54
C ASP A 142 -4.12 2.80 19.44
N ASP A 143 -4.35 1.60 20.03
CA ASP A 143 -3.38 0.91 20.90
C ASP A 143 -2.52 -0.11 20.14
N ILE A 144 -2.98 -0.57 18.96
CA ILE A 144 -2.31 -1.63 18.17
C ILE A 144 -1.95 -1.09 16.81
N ILE A 145 -0.69 -0.66 16.70
CA ILE A 145 -0.09 -0.08 15.50
C ILE A 145 1.02 -1.01 15.00
N LEU A 146 1.07 -1.25 13.71
CA LEU A 146 1.90 -2.26 13.06
C LEU A 146 2.69 -1.68 11.92
N ASP A 147 3.89 -2.20 11.70
CA ASP A 147 4.73 -1.87 10.56
C ASP A 147 4.92 -3.08 9.62
N PRO A 148 4.14 -3.20 8.55
CA PRO A 148 4.29 -4.29 7.59
C PRO A 148 5.64 -4.30 6.86
N PHE A 149 6.31 -3.15 6.73
CA PHE A 149 7.63 -3.07 6.11
C PHE A 149 8.70 -3.76 6.96
N TYR A 150 8.57 -3.67 8.27
CA TYR A 150 9.38 -4.39 9.26
C TYR A 150 8.62 -5.61 9.83
N ARG A 151 8.02 -6.41 8.93
CA ARG A 151 7.43 -7.75 9.21
C ARG A 151 6.27 -7.72 10.21
N GLY A 152 5.46 -6.66 10.21
CA GLY A 152 4.31 -6.52 11.11
C GLY A 152 4.71 -6.24 12.56
N ARG A 153 5.88 -5.63 12.78
CA ARG A 153 6.34 -5.21 14.12
C ARG A 153 5.33 -4.27 14.76
N LEU A 154 5.00 -4.53 16.03
CA LEU A 154 4.26 -3.58 16.87
C LEU A 154 5.07 -2.29 17.09
N LEU A 155 4.42 -1.16 16.94
CA LEU A 155 5.00 0.16 17.16
C LEU A 155 4.45 0.77 18.44
N THR A 156 5.35 1.36 19.25
CA THR A 156 5.00 2.24 20.36
C THR A 156 4.98 3.70 19.91
N ILE A 157 4.49 4.60 20.75
CA ILE A 157 4.53 6.05 20.47
C ILE A 157 5.97 6.52 20.28
N GLU A 158 6.90 6.03 21.10
CA GLU A 158 8.33 6.36 21.00
C GLU A 158 8.89 5.94 19.62
N ASN A 159 8.49 4.77 19.10
CA ASN A 159 8.92 4.36 17.75
C ASN A 159 8.35 5.28 16.65
N LEU A 160 7.12 5.77 16.81
CA LEU A 160 6.52 6.72 15.90
C LEU A 160 7.22 8.08 15.93
N GLU A 161 7.56 8.56 17.13
CA GLU A 161 8.36 9.78 17.31
C GLU A 161 9.74 9.64 16.68
N GLU A 162 10.42 8.49 16.84
CA GLU A 162 11.71 8.20 16.16
C GLU A 162 11.59 8.28 14.63
N ILE A 163 10.52 7.69 14.06
CA ILE A 163 10.24 7.76 12.61
C ILE A 163 10.01 9.21 12.20
N LEU A 164 9.22 9.96 12.96
CA LEU A 164 8.90 11.35 12.67
C LEU A 164 10.15 12.22 12.71
N HIS A 165 10.93 12.14 13.77
CA HIS A 165 12.14 12.92 13.99
C HIS A 165 13.24 12.59 12.96
N SER A 166 13.39 11.33 12.58
CA SER A 166 14.36 10.93 11.55
C SER A 166 14.05 11.51 10.17
N ASN A 167 12.78 11.78 9.86
CA ASN A 167 12.37 12.32 8.57
C ASN A 167 12.25 13.85 8.55
N PHE A 168 11.89 14.49 9.68
CA PHE A 168 11.50 15.90 9.70
C PHE A 168 12.24 16.74 10.76
N GLY A 169 13.08 16.12 11.59
CA GLY A 169 13.82 16.79 12.67
C GLY A 169 13.13 16.72 14.01
N GLU A 170 13.92 16.96 15.09
CA GLU A 170 13.48 16.80 16.49
C GLU A 170 12.45 17.85 16.93
N ASP A 171 12.28 18.94 16.19
CA ASP A 171 11.34 20.03 16.52
C ASP A 171 9.88 19.70 16.11
N VAL A 172 9.64 18.58 15.41
CA VAL A 172 8.30 18.21 14.97
C VAL A 172 7.60 17.38 16.05
N GLU A 173 6.52 17.94 16.58
CA GLU A 173 5.71 17.27 17.61
C GLU A 173 4.80 16.20 16.99
N MET A 174 4.61 15.10 17.72
CA MET A 174 3.62 14.07 17.41
C MET A 174 2.22 14.60 17.68
N ILE A 175 1.32 14.53 16.69
CA ILE A 175 -0.08 14.89 16.84
C ILE A 175 -0.98 13.70 16.49
N SER A 176 -2.18 13.65 17.07
CA SER A 176 -3.13 12.53 16.90
C SER A 176 -3.54 12.33 15.44
N GLU A 177 -3.66 13.40 14.66
CA GLU A 177 -4.06 13.39 13.24
C GLU A 177 -3.09 12.60 12.36
N TYR A 178 -1.84 12.41 12.79
CA TYR A 178 -0.89 11.55 12.06
C TYR A 178 -1.26 10.07 12.12
N LEU A 179 -2.15 9.68 13.02
CA LEU A 179 -2.67 8.32 13.16
C LEU A 179 -4.06 8.14 12.54
N ASP A 180 -4.59 9.14 11.86
CA ASP A 180 -5.87 9.00 11.17
C ASP A 180 -5.80 7.95 10.05
N GLU A 181 -6.91 7.23 9.87
CA GLU A 181 -7.09 6.29 8.77
C GLU A 181 -6.98 7.04 7.44
N ALA A 182 -6.12 6.56 6.56
CA ALA A 182 -6.01 7.09 5.22
C ALA A 182 -7.20 6.62 4.38
N THR A 183 -7.85 7.56 3.69
CA THR A 183 -8.85 7.23 2.68
C THR A 183 -8.18 6.49 1.50
N GLU A 184 -8.98 5.74 0.73
CA GLU A 184 -8.48 5.06 -0.47
C GLU A 184 -7.86 6.04 -1.46
N GLU A 185 -8.45 7.22 -1.63
CA GLU A 185 -7.91 8.32 -2.45
C GLU A 185 -6.53 8.78 -1.97
N GLN A 186 -6.35 8.94 -0.65
CA GLN A 186 -5.06 9.31 -0.06
C GLN A 186 -4.00 8.22 -0.27
N VAL A 187 -4.38 6.94 -0.17
CA VAL A 187 -3.47 5.81 -0.46
C VAL A 187 -3.05 5.82 -1.93
N LEU A 188 -3.98 5.94 -2.86
CA LEU A 188 -3.69 6.01 -4.30
C LEU A 188 -2.85 7.23 -4.66
N THR A 189 -3.17 8.39 -4.10
CA THR A 189 -2.38 9.63 -4.29
C THR A 189 -0.95 9.44 -3.79
N ARG A 190 -0.76 8.83 -2.63
CA ARG A 190 0.58 8.56 -2.09
C ARG A 190 1.37 7.59 -2.97
N LEU A 191 0.72 6.54 -3.47
CA LEU A 191 1.33 5.59 -4.40
C LEU A 191 1.79 6.28 -5.70
N LEU A 192 0.94 7.13 -6.27
CA LEU A 192 1.28 7.93 -7.46
C LEU A 192 2.41 8.93 -7.19
N ARG A 193 2.47 9.55 -6.00
CA ARG A 193 3.57 10.43 -5.60
C ARG A 193 4.89 9.67 -5.50
N ASN A 194 4.87 8.48 -4.92
CA ASN A 194 6.06 7.62 -4.86
C ASN A 194 6.55 7.25 -6.27
N LEU A 195 5.64 6.80 -7.15
CA LEU A 195 5.95 6.51 -8.56
C LEU A 195 6.51 7.73 -9.29
N LYS A 196 5.87 8.90 -9.15
CA LYS A 196 6.35 10.15 -9.75
C LYS A 196 7.79 10.45 -9.31
N ASN A 197 8.08 10.32 -8.03
CA ASN A 197 9.41 10.58 -7.49
C ASN A 197 10.43 9.56 -8.01
N ALA A 198 10.10 8.27 -8.00
CA ALA A 198 10.96 7.20 -8.51
C ALA A 198 11.25 7.37 -10.02
N TYR A 199 10.25 7.72 -10.83
CA TYR A 199 10.45 8.03 -12.24
C TYR A 199 11.26 9.30 -12.47
N THR A 200 11.10 10.32 -11.63
CA THR A 200 11.92 11.53 -11.72
C THR A 200 13.38 11.21 -11.44
N GLN A 201 13.68 10.41 -10.42
CA GLN A 201 15.03 9.99 -10.08
C GLN A 201 15.69 9.11 -11.17
N SER A 202 14.88 8.30 -11.87
CA SER A 202 15.34 7.46 -12.98
C SER A 202 15.30 8.17 -14.34
N PHE A 203 15.06 9.48 -14.37
CA PHE A 203 14.97 10.33 -15.57
C PHE A 203 13.85 9.93 -16.55
N ALA A 204 12.86 9.15 -16.11
CA ALA A 204 11.69 8.76 -16.88
C ALA A 204 10.57 9.83 -16.80
N TYR A 205 10.87 11.04 -17.27
CA TYR A 205 10.03 12.24 -17.06
C TYR A 205 8.63 12.12 -17.67
N ASP A 206 8.47 11.43 -18.79
CA ASP A 206 7.14 11.21 -19.39
C ASP A 206 6.23 10.41 -18.46
N LYS A 207 6.77 9.39 -17.79
CA LYS A 207 6.03 8.59 -16.80
C LYS A 207 5.76 9.39 -15.51
N ALA A 208 6.73 10.20 -15.07
CA ALA A 208 6.55 11.09 -13.94
C ALA A 208 5.42 12.12 -14.20
N MET A 209 5.34 12.65 -15.42
CA MET A 209 4.28 13.57 -15.83
C MET A 209 2.90 12.88 -15.88
N LYS A 210 2.84 11.64 -16.38
CA LYS A 210 1.59 10.85 -16.33
C LYS A 210 1.10 10.68 -14.89
N CYS A 211 1.98 10.30 -13.96
CA CYS A 211 1.63 10.19 -12.54
C CYS A 211 1.13 11.54 -11.99
N ALA A 212 1.78 12.65 -12.32
CA ALA A 212 1.35 13.98 -11.88
C ALA A 212 -0.07 14.32 -12.38
N ASN A 213 -0.36 14.05 -13.66
CA ASN A 213 -1.69 14.28 -14.25
C ASN A 213 -2.76 13.37 -13.61
N MET A 214 -2.41 12.13 -13.27
CA MET A 214 -3.32 11.19 -12.58
C MET A 214 -3.64 11.66 -11.16
N ILE A 215 -2.68 12.30 -10.46
CA ILE A 215 -2.91 12.88 -9.12
C ILE A 215 -3.86 14.08 -9.19
N LEU A 216 -3.73 14.94 -10.20
CA LEU A 216 -4.57 16.12 -10.35
C LEU A 216 -6.05 15.81 -10.59
N GLY A 217 -6.35 14.61 -10.96
CA GLY A 217 -7.71 14.18 -11.27
C GLY A 217 -8.37 13.34 -10.17
N ILE A 218 -7.63 12.89 -9.16
CA ILE A 218 -8.18 12.29 -7.96
C ILE A 218 -8.53 13.40 -6.98
#